data_0a591f497aa159d1c70d299b57d367eb
#
_entry.id   0a591f497aa159d1c70d299b57d367eb
#
_cell.length_a   1.000
_cell.length_b   1.000
_cell.length_c   1.000
_cell.angle_alpha   90.00
_cell.angle_beta   90.00
_cell.angle_gamma   90.00
#
_symmetry.space_group_name_H-M   'P 1'
#
loop_
_entity.id
_entity.type
_entity.pdbx_description
1 polymer ?
#
loop_
_entity_poly.entity_id
_entity_poly.type
_entity_poly.pdbx_seq_one_letter_code
_entity_poly.pdbx_strand_id
1 'polypeptide(L)'
;MFDYAFLILLLPFLSAVVLGLFGMKMPRKVAGIIGTCMLGTLFVLSLYTAYHYFFYTGEYTAMGETFNVTDGRLANGTYPTVTVFNFTWLKFTELLTFNIGFRLSPISVMMLIVITTVSLMVHIYSFGYMAERDENYKFEEYEHGFQRFYAYLSLFTMSMLGLVVATNIFQMYLFWELVGVCSYLLIGFYYPKHTAVHASKKAFIVTRFADLFFLIGILFFSFYVGTFNYDLSVNPGLAETLNGLAKNPHLTWVLPTALFLMFIGGAGKSAMFPLHIWLPDAMEGPTPVSALIHAATMVVAGVFQVASLLPIYVQFGAQEQLHWIAWIAAFTAFYAAAVACAQRDIKRGLAFSTISQIAYMLVALGVCFYEKEHGSFYSAEYLHHGGLGYMAAMFHLFTHAMFKALLFLCSGAIIVIIGSNFKEYMGGLHKYMPITNICFLIGCLAIAGIPPFAGFFSKDEIISACNALPGVEGQALKWIMTLVAGMTAFYMFRLYYVIFWGESYYEQDPENRRRPQEVPFVMWGPLVFLAIISITAGWIPFGHFVSANGLSYDIHL
;
A
#
# COMPACT_ATOMS: atom_id res chain seq x y z
N MET A 1 17.34 18.17 12.98
CA MET A 1 17.06 16.84 13.55
C MET A 1 16.83 15.77 12.48
N PHE A 2 16.04 16.06 11.46
CA PHE A 2 15.75 15.10 10.38
C PHE A 2 16.67 15.24 9.16
N ASP A 3 17.82 15.89 9.25
CA ASP A 3 18.72 16.17 8.12
C ASP A 3 19.21 14.91 7.40
N TYR A 4 19.28 13.78 8.11
CA TYR A 4 19.62 12.48 7.55
C TYR A 4 18.51 11.87 6.67
N ALA A 5 17.28 12.39 6.71
CA ALA A 5 16.12 11.77 6.06
C ALA A 5 16.26 11.69 4.53
N PHE A 6 17.12 12.52 3.91
CA PHE A 6 17.45 12.39 2.49
C PHE A 6 18.06 11.01 2.17
N LEU A 7 18.75 10.37 3.13
CA LEU A 7 19.30 9.02 2.98
C LEU A 7 18.21 7.97 2.74
N ILE A 8 16.98 8.23 3.21
CA ILE A 8 15.85 7.32 3.01
C ILE A 8 15.52 7.16 1.51
N LEU A 9 15.71 8.20 0.72
CA LEU A 9 15.56 8.11 -0.74
C LEU A 9 16.87 7.75 -1.44
N LEU A 10 18.00 8.24 -0.93
CA LEU A 10 19.29 8.06 -1.56
C LEU A 10 19.78 6.62 -1.51
N LEU A 11 19.66 5.92 -0.37
CA LEU A 11 20.16 4.55 -0.21
C LEU A 11 19.54 3.55 -1.20
N PRO A 12 18.20 3.44 -1.33
CA PRO A 12 17.62 2.51 -2.30
C PRO A 12 17.87 2.94 -3.75
N PHE A 13 18.02 4.24 -4.02
CA PHE A 13 18.45 4.72 -5.34
C PHE A 13 19.88 4.28 -5.66
N LEU A 14 20.83 4.48 -4.74
CA LEU A 14 22.22 4.02 -4.91
C LEU A 14 22.29 2.50 -5.07
N SER A 15 21.50 1.75 -4.29
CA SER A 15 21.39 0.29 -4.45
C SER A 15 20.93 -0.07 -5.87
N ALA A 16 19.89 0.58 -6.37
CA ALA A 16 19.38 0.34 -7.72
C ALA A 16 20.42 0.68 -8.81
N VAL A 17 21.12 1.80 -8.68
CA VAL A 17 22.16 2.23 -9.63
C VAL A 17 23.36 1.28 -9.60
N VAL A 18 23.89 0.96 -8.41
CA VAL A 18 25.05 0.08 -8.25
C VAL A 18 24.74 -1.32 -8.78
N LEU A 19 23.59 -1.88 -8.42
CA LEU A 19 23.19 -3.21 -8.88
C LEU A 19 22.79 -3.21 -10.36
N GLY A 20 22.22 -2.13 -10.87
CA GLY A 20 21.85 -2.02 -12.28
C GLY A 20 23.04 -1.89 -13.21
N LEU A 21 24.05 -1.07 -12.84
CA LEU A 21 25.21 -0.81 -13.68
C LEU A 21 26.34 -1.86 -13.50
N PHE A 22 26.57 -2.28 -12.27
CA PHE A 22 27.71 -3.14 -11.93
C PHE A 22 27.32 -4.56 -11.51
N GLY A 23 26.02 -4.81 -11.25
CA GLY A 23 25.52 -6.09 -10.72
C GLY A 23 25.89 -7.29 -11.58
N MET A 24 25.85 -7.18 -12.91
CA MET A 24 26.23 -8.28 -13.82
C MET A 24 27.68 -8.76 -13.65
N LYS A 25 28.56 -7.89 -13.12
CA LYS A 25 29.97 -8.22 -12.84
C LYS A 25 30.17 -8.75 -11.41
N MET A 26 29.14 -8.71 -10.57
CA MET A 26 29.21 -9.12 -9.18
C MET A 26 28.70 -10.56 -8.99
N PRO A 27 29.28 -11.33 -8.06
CA PRO A 27 28.68 -12.59 -7.62
C PRO A 27 27.26 -12.37 -7.09
N ARG A 28 26.34 -13.30 -7.38
CA ARG A 28 24.91 -13.22 -6.96
C ARG A 28 24.75 -12.96 -5.46
N LYS A 29 25.49 -13.69 -4.61
CA LYS A 29 25.48 -13.50 -3.15
C LYS A 29 25.83 -12.08 -2.74
N VAL A 30 26.86 -11.48 -3.36
CA VAL A 30 27.31 -10.11 -3.06
C VAL A 30 26.23 -9.10 -3.45
N ALA A 31 25.64 -9.24 -4.64
CA ALA A 31 24.56 -8.35 -5.09
C ALA A 31 23.34 -8.40 -4.16
N GLY A 32 22.93 -9.61 -3.76
CA GLY A 32 21.84 -9.78 -2.81
C GLY A 32 22.14 -9.21 -1.42
N ILE A 33 23.37 -9.40 -0.90
CA ILE A 33 23.80 -8.82 0.38
C ILE A 33 23.76 -7.29 0.32
N ILE A 34 24.28 -6.69 -0.74
CA ILE A 34 24.27 -5.22 -0.92
C ILE A 34 22.82 -4.70 -0.88
N GLY A 35 21.91 -5.26 -1.70
CA GLY A 35 20.51 -4.85 -1.71
C GLY A 35 19.83 -5.01 -0.35
N THR A 36 20.02 -6.16 0.31
CA THR A 36 19.39 -6.43 1.61
C THR A 36 19.97 -5.57 2.73
N CYS A 37 21.29 -5.36 2.78
CA CYS A 37 21.92 -4.49 3.79
C CYS A 37 21.49 -3.03 3.63
N MET A 38 21.40 -2.53 2.40
CA MET A 38 20.88 -1.18 2.13
C MET A 38 19.46 -1.02 2.62
N LEU A 39 18.58 -2.02 2.36
CA LEU A 39 17.20 -2.01 2.87
C LEU A 39 17.13 -2.19 4.40
N GLY A 40 18.04 -2.98 4.98
CA GLY A 40 18.15 -3.09 6.45
C GLY A 40 18.51 -1.76 7.11
N THR A 41 19.49 -1.04 6.56
CA THR A 41 19.84 0.31 7.01
C THR A 41 18.66 1.27 6.85
N LEU A 42 17.95 1.20 5.72
CA LEU A 42 16.78 2.00 5.45
C LEU A 42 15.64 1.74 6.45
N PHE A 43 15.40 0.48 6.78
CA PHE A 43 14.42 0.09 7.78
C PHE A 43 14.74 0.68 9.17
N VAL A 44 16.01 0.59 9.60
CA VAL A 44 16.46 1.18 10.87
C VAL A 44 16.29 2.71 10.86
N LEU A 45 16.67 3.39 9.77
CA LEU A 45 16.47 4.83 9.63
C LEU A 45 15.00 5.22 9.68
N SER A 46 14.12 4.44 9.06
CA SER A 46 12.67 4.68 9.08
C SER A 46 12.08 4.51 10.48
N LEU A 47 12.50 3.49 11.23
CA LEU A 47 12.09 3.32 12.62
C LEU A 47 12.63 4.44 13.52
N TYR A 48 13.87 4.86 13.31
CA TYR A 48 14.46 5.97 14.03
C TYR A 48 13.70 7.28 13.73
N THR A 49 13.35 7.54 12.47
CA THR A 49 12.53 8.68 12.08
C THR A 49 11.16 8.64 12.74
N ALA A 50 10.51 7.48 12.76
CA ALA A 50 9.20 7.32 13.38
C ALA A 50 9.25 7.53 14.89
N TYR A 51 10.28 6.98 15.57
CA TYR A 51 10.46 7.19 16.98
C TYR A 51 10.61 8.68 17.32
N HIS A 52 11.48 9.40 16.60
CA HIS A 52 11.66 10.83 16.83
C HIS A 52 10.44 11.67 16.42
N TYR A 53 9.71 11.25 15.40
CA TYR A 53 8.52 11.98 14.98
C TYR A 53 7.36 11.86 15.98
N PHE A 54 7.14 10.67 16.53
CA PHE A 54 5.98 10.40 17.38
C PHE A 54 6.23 10.57 18.89
N PHE A 55 7.49 10.46 19.36
CA PHE A 55 7.78 10.40 20.80
C PHE A 55 8.80 11.44 21.29
N TYR A 56 9.32 12.28 20.39
CA TYR A 56 10.29 13.29 20.80
C TYR A 56 9.63 14.43 21.58
N THR A 57 10.30 14.83 22.67
CA THR A 57 9.92 16.02 23.45
C THR A 57 11.07 17.01 23.42
N GLY A 58 10.81 18.23 22.97
CA GLY A 58 11.80 19.29 22.85
C GLY A 58 11.55 20.20 21.65
N GLU A 59 12.59 20.92 21.28
CA GLU A 59 12.58 21.87 20.17
C GLU A 59 13.38 21.33 18.99
N TYR A 60 12.85 21.43 17.77
CA TYR A 60 13.60 21.19 16.56
C TYR A 60 13.28 22.21 15.48
N THR A 61 14.25 22.50 14.63
CA THR A 61 14.11 23.42 13.50
C THR A 61 14.21 22.65 12.19
N ALA A 62 13.29 22.92 11.27
CA ALA A 62 13.30 22.39 9.91
C ALA A 62 12.91 23.52 8.93
N MET A 63 13.71 23.73 7.88
CA MET A 63 13.49 24.76 6.87
C MET A 63 13.29 26.18 7.43
N GLY A 64 13.87 26.50 8.62
CA GLY A 64 13.73 27.80 9.28
C GLY A 64 12.49 27.93 10.17
N GLU A 65 11.63 26.93 10.23
CA GLU A 65 10.53 26.85 11.18
C GLU A 65 10.96 26.10 12.43
N THR A 66 10.56 26.60 13.58
CA THR A 66 10.86 25.99 14.89
C THR A 66 9.61 25.37 15.48
N PHE A 67 9.71 24.11 15.85
CA PHE A 67 8.63 23.33 16.41
C PHE A 67 8.95 22.96 17.85
N ASN A 68 8.10 23.39 18.79
CA ASN A 68 8.13 22.94 20.17
C ASN A 68 7.12 21.81 20.35
N VAL A 69 7.60 20.60 20.63
CA VAL A 69 6.78 19.40 20.70
C VAL A 69 6.93 18.68 22.04
N THR A 70 5.84 18.07 22.48
CA THR A 70 5.79 17.15 23.61
C THR A 70 5.18 15.84 23.10
N ASP A 71 5.93 14.74 23.24
CA ASP A 71 5.55 13.45 22.65
C ASP A 71 5.19 13.57 21.15
N GLY A 72 6.02 14.29 20.39
CA GLY A 72 5.85 14.54 18.96
C GLY A 72 4.76 15.55 18.59
N ARG A 73 3.97 16.05 19.56
CA ARG A 73 2.80 16.91 19.31
C ARG A 73 3.06 18.36 19.66
N LEU A 74 2.44 19.25 18.91
CA LEU A 74 2.36 20.67 19.19
C LEU A 74 1.45 20.95 20.40
N ALA A 75 1.48 22.18 20.89
CA ALA A 75 0.67 22.62 22.04
C ALA A 75 -0.86 22.44 21.83
N ASN A 76 -1.32 22.41 20.57
CA ASN A 76 -2.72 22.15 20.22
C ASN A 76 -3.06 20.64 20.15
N GLY A 77 -2.12 19.75 20.49
CA GLY A 77 -2.29 18.31 20.47
C GLY A 77 -2.12 17.64 19.11
N THR A 78 -1.85 18.39 18.02
CA THR A 78 -1.67 17.85 16.69
C THR A 78 -0.21 17.53 16.39
N TYR A 79 0.05 16.57 15.47
CA TYR A 79 1.39 16.34 14.94
C TYR A 79 1.74 17.39 13.88
N PRO A 80 2.94 18.00 13.92
CA PRO A 80 3.36 18.97 12.90
C PRO A 80 3.64 18.27 11.57
N THR A 81 3.31 18.94 10.47
CA THR A 81 3.88 18.57 9.16
C THR A 81 5.26 19.19 9.02
N VAL A 82 6.29 18.34 8.89
CA VAL A 82 7.69 18.77 8.86
C VAL A 82 8.24 18.63 7.45
N THR A 83 8.61 19.75 6.84
CA THR A 83 9.36 19.75 5.59
C THR A 83 10.86 19.75 5.89
N VAL A 84 11.55 18.64 5.60
CA VAL A 84 12.97 18.48 5.92
C VAL A 84 13.84 19.28 4.95
N PHE A 85 13.56 19.15 3.67
CA PHE A 85 14.14 19.97 2.61
C PHE A 85 13.14 20.16 1.49
N ASN A 86 13.27 21.28 0.76
CA ASN A 86 12.44 21.60 -0.40
C ASN A 86 13.20 22.55 -1.30
N PHE A 87 13.51 22.15 -2.53
CA PHE A 87 14.22 22.98 -3.49
C PHE A 87 13.43 23.08 -4.79
N THR A 88 13.46 24.26 -5.39
CA THR A 88 12.80 24.52 -6.67
C THR A 88 13.63 23.93 -7.80
N TRP A 89 13.05 22.95 -8.53
CA TRP A 89 13.69 22.33 -9.68
C TRP A 89 13.28 23.01 -10.99
N LEU A 90 11.97 23.24 -11.19
CA LEU A 90 11.44 23.87 -12.41
C LEU A 90 10.52 25.02 -12.04
N LYS A 91 10.60 26.10 -12.83
CA LYS A 91 9.66 27.22 -12.78
C LYS A 91 8.83 27.21 -14.07
N PHE A 92 7.53 26.98 -13.95
CA PHE A 92 6.61 27.05 -15.09
C PHE A 92 6.16 28.51 -15.34
N THR A 93 5.85 29.22 -14.24
CA THR A 93 5.52 30.64 -14.20
C THR A 93 6.14 31.23 -12.95
N GLU A 94 5.99 32.56 -12.76
CA GLU A 94 6.45 33.21 -11.52
C GLU A 94 5.73 32.69 -10.27
N LEU A 95 4.48 32.25 -10.41
CA LEU A 95 3.65 31.73 -9.33
C LEU A 95 3.71 30.19 -9.24
N LEU A 96 3.79 29.50 -10.38
CA LEU A 96 3.73 28.05 -10.44
C LEU A 96 5.14 27.45 -10.53
N THR A 97 5.65 26.99 -9.41
CA THR A 97 6.96 26.37 -9.30
C THR A 97 6.84 24.89 -8.92
N PHE A 98 7.69 24.06 -9.51
CA PHE A 98 7.82 22.67 -9.15
C PHE A 98 9.02 22.48 -8.21
N ASN A 99 8.72 22.02 -7.01
CA ASN A 99 9.69 21.78 -5.97
C ASN A 99 9.87 20.26 -5.76
N ILE A 100 11.09 19.85 -5.46
CA ILE A 100 11.42 18.51 -4.97
C ILE A 100 11.82 18.63 -3.51
N GLY A 101 11.16 17.89 -2.66
CA GLY A 101 11.42 17.95 -1.25
C GLY A 101 11.09 16.65 -0.51
N PHE A 102 11.20 16.69 0.80
CA PHE A 102 10.92 15.59 1.70
C PHE A 102 10.05 16.09 2.86
N ARG A 103 8.85 15.55 2.93
CA ARG A 103 7.84 15.92 3.91
C ARG A 103 7.52 14.75 4.84
N LEU A 104 7.46 15.04 6.13
CA LEU A 104 6.99 14.12 7.17
C LEU A 104 5.62 14.56 7.67
N SER A 105 4.67 13.66 7.63
CA SER A 105 3.34 13.75 8.22
C SER A 105 3.01 12.42 8.90
N PRO A 106 1.98 12.31 9.75
CA PRO A 106 1.65 11.05 10.41
C PRO A 106 1.50 9.88 9.43
N ILE A 107 0.77 10.08 8.33
CA ILE A 107 0.56 9.03 7.31
C ILE A 107 1.83 8.74 6.50
N SER A 108 2.67 9.74 6.21
CA SER A 108 3.92 9.49 5.50
C SER A 108 4.90 8.70 6.36
N VAL A 109 5.04 9.02 7.65
CA VAL A 109 5.89 8.28 8.60
C VAL A 109 5.40 6.86 8.80
N MET A 110 4.08 6.64 8.94
CA MET A 110 3.50 5.30 8.96
C MET A 110 3.85 4.53 7.67
N MET A 111 3.72 5.16 6.50
CA MET A 111 4.05 4.52 5.22
C MET A 111 5.54 4.22 5.08
N LEU A 112 6.44 5.03 5.64
CA LEU A 112 7.87 4.70 5.70
C LEU A 112 8.09 3.36 6.42
N ILE A 113 7.44 3.14 7.57
CA ILE A 113 7.54 1.88 8.33
C ILE A 113 6.99 0.71 7.47
N VAL A 114 5.80 0.88 6.89
CA VAL A 114 5.13 -0.16 6.10
C VAL A 114 5.98 -0.58 4.91
N ILE A 115 6.42 0.39 4.09
CA ILE A 115 7.18 0.13 2.86
C ILE A 115 8.51 -0.53 3.18
N THR A 116 9.25 0.00 4.17
CA THR A 116 10.59 -0.51 4.48
C THR A 116 10.55 -1.88 5.14
N THR A 117 9.56 -2.16 6.00
CA THR A 117 9.35 -3.48 6.61
C THR A 117 9.07 -4.53 5.55
N VAL A 118 8.09 -4.30 4.70
CA VAL A 118 7.70 -5.27 3.66
C VAL A 118 8.81 -5.45 2.64
N SER A 119 9.44 -4.34 2.19
CA SER A 119 10.56 -4.41 1.23
C SER A 119 11.75 -5.19 1.79
N LEU A 120 12.11 -4.99 3.06
CA LEU A 120 13.20 -5.75 3.69
C LEU A 120 12.87 -7.25 3.76
N MET A 121 11.65 -7.61 4.19
CA MET A 121 11.23 -9.01 4.24
C MET A 121 11.24 -9.65 2.85
N VAL A 122 10.80 -8.92 1.83
CA VAL A 122 10.83 -9.38 0.44
C VAL A 122 12.28 -9.55 -0.06
N HIS A 123 13.20 -8.64 0.26
CA HIS A 123 14.61 -8.78 -0.12
C HIS A 123 15.25 -10.01 0.52
N ILE A 124 15.04 -10.24 1.83
CA ILE A 124 15.56 -11.43 2.53
C ILE A 124 14.97 -12.69 1.90
N TYR A 125 13.65 -12.75 1.73
CA TYR A 125 12.95 -13.89 1.14
C TYR A 125 13.44 -14.23 -0.27
N SER A 126 13.74 -13.21 -1.07
CA SER A 126 14.18 -13.35 -2.46
C SER A 126 15.51 -14.05 -2.61
N PHE A 127 16.36 -14.07 -1.57
CA PHE A 127 17.57 -14.88 -1.58
C PHE A 127 17.28 -16.37 -1.78
N GLY A 128 16.30 -16.89 -1.09
CA GLY A 128 15.90 -18.30 -1.23
C GLY A 128 15.03 -18.53 -2.47
N TYR A 129 14.12 -17.60 -2.76
CA TYR A 129 13.19 -17.73 -3.89
C TYR A 129 13.88 -17.68 -5.27
N MET A 130 14.89 -16.82 -5.42
CA MET A 130 15.66 -16.62 -6.67
C MET A 130 16.97 -17.42 -6.68
N ALA A 131 17.22 -18.28 -5.69
CA ALA A 131 18.38 -19.14 -5.68
C ALA A 131 18.31 -20.18 -6.80
N GLU A 132 19.49 -20.66 -7.24
CA GLU A 132 19.57 -21.77 -8.20
C GLU A 132 18.80 -22.97 -7.66
N ARG A 133 17.92 -23.49 -8.48
CA ARG A 133 17.25 -24.74 -8.22
C ARG A 133 18.07 -25.85 -8.82
N ASP A 134 18.13 -26.96 -8.10
CA ASP A 134 18.77 -28.18 -8.53
C ASP A 134 18.25 -28.63 -9.93
N GLU A 135 19.08 -29.31 -10.70
CA GLU A 135 18.93 -29.70 -12.13
C GLU A 135 17.58 -30.28 -12.56
N ASN A 136 16.72 -30.64 -11.64
CA ASN A 136 15.39 -31.20 -11.92
C ASN A 136 14.25 -30.16 -11.99
N TYR A 137 14.48 -28.91 -11.65
CA TYR A 137 13.55 -27.81 -11.88
C TYR A 137 13.99 -27.06 -13.12
N LYS A 138 13.52 -27.48 -14.30
CA LYS A 138 13.77 -26.88 -15.60
C LYS A 138 13.22 -25.44 -15.71
N PHE A 139 13.90 -24.51 -15.06
CA PHE A 139 13.86 -23.08 -15.35
C PHE A 139 15.17 -22.71 -16.06
N GLU A 140 15.46 -23.41 -17.16
CA GLU A 140 16.79 -23.51 -17.79
C GLU A 140 17.41 -22.20 -18.29
N GLU A 141 16.67 -21.10 -18.45
CA GLU A 141 17.22 -19.87 -19.05
C GLU A 141 17.03 -18.60 -18.22
N TYR A 142 16.30 -18.64 -17.09
CA TYR A 142 15.87 -17.42 -16.39
C TYR A 142 16.72 -17.01 -15.19
N GLU A 143 17.71 -17.80 -14.82
CA GLU A 143 18.55 -17.60 -13.64
C GLU A 143 19.53 -16.43 -13.77
N HIS A 144 19.75 -15.91 -14.96
CA HIS A 144 20.69 -14.80 -15.22
C HIS A 144 20.18 -13.42 -14.79
N GLY A 145 19.05 -13.32 -14.11
CA GLY A 145 18.41 -12.07 -13.73
C GLY A 145 18.50 -11.69 -12.24
N PHE A 146 19.20 -12.43 -11.39
CA PHE A 146 19.21 -12.20 -9.93
C PHE A 146 19.62 -10.77 -9.56
N GLN A 147 20.72 -10.26 -10.08
CA GLN A 147 21.21 -8.91 -9.80
C GLN A 147 20.25 -7.83 -10.33
N ARG A 148 19.69 -8.04 -11.54
CA ARG A 148 18.70 -7.18 -12.15
C ARG A 148 17.40 -7.15 -11.32
N PHE A 149 17.00 -8.29 -10.76
CA PHE A 149 15.86 -8.39 -9.87
C PHE A 149 16.01 -7.51 -8.64
N TYR A 150 17.15 -7.57 -7.96
CA TYR A 150 17.44 -6.73 -6.80
C TYR A 150 17.55 -5.24 -7.14
N ALA A 151 18.09 -4.90 -8.31
CA ALA A 151 18.11 -3.53 -8.81
C ALA A 151 16.69 -2.98 -8.99
N TYR A 152 15.79 -3.75 -9.61
CA TYR A 152 14.41 -3.35 -9.82
C TYR A 152 13.61 -3.25 -8.51
N LEU A 153 13.82 -4.18 -7.57
CA LEU A 153 13.19 -4.11 -6.25
C LEU A 153 13.61 -2.86 -5.47
N SER A 154 14.91 -2.53 -5.50
CA SER A 154 15.45 -1.34 -4.84
C SER A 154 14.88 -0.05 -5.47
N LEU A 155 14.80 0.01 -6.80
CA LEU A 155 14.23 1.14 -7.52
C LEU A 155 12.72 1.30 -7.22
N PHE A 156 12.01 0.19 -7.14
CA PHE A 156 10.58 0.19 -6.82
C PHE A 156 10.32 0.69 -5.39
N THR A 157 11.13 0.25 -4.44
CA THR A 157 11.07 0.74 -3.05
C THR A 157 11.35 2.24 -2.98
N MET A 158 12.39 2.71 -3.64
CA MET A 158 12.73 4.15 -3.74
C MET A 158 11.58 4.96 -4.32
N SER A 159 10.96 4.46 -5.39
CA SER A 159 9.85 5.15 -6.05
C SER A 159 8.65 5.33 -5.13
N MET A 160 8.32 4.29 -4.36
CA MET A 160 7.21 4.38 -3.42
C MET A 160 7.51 5.27 -2.22
N LEU A 161 8.75 5.23 -1.70
CA LEU A 161 9.19 6.14 -0.64
C LEU A 161 9.13 7.60 -1.11
N GLY A 162 9.60 7.90 -2.33
CA GLY A 162 9.52 9.24 -2.90
C GLY A 162 8.09 9.74 -3.09
N LEU A 163 7.15 8.84 -3.38
CA LEU A 163 5.73 9.15 -3.48
C LEU A 163 5.15 9.60 -2.13
N VAL A 164 5.42 8.84 -1.06
CA VAL A 164 4.80 9.10 0.25
C VAL A 164 5.38 10.29 1.00
N VAL A 165 6.61 10.69 0.66
CA VAL A 165 7.25 11.88 1.26
C VAL A 165 7.18 13.12 0.39
N ALA A 166 6.41 13.09 -0.69
CA ALA A 166 6.27 14.20 -1.63
C ALA A 166 5.73 15.47 -0.95
N THR A 167 6.33 16.61 -1.25
CA THR A 167 5.92 17.92 -0.70
C THR A 167 4.78 18.57 -1.48
N ASN A 168 4.54 18.12 -2.70
CA ASN A 168 3.49 18.62 -3.57
C ASN A 168 2.94 17.52 -4.49
N ILE A 169 1.79 17.78 -5.10
CA ILE A 169 1.07 16.77 -5.89
C ILE A 169 1.79 16.42 -7.19
N PHE A 170 2.56 17.35 -7.77
CA PHE A 170 3.32 17.06 -8.99
C PHE A 170 4.54 16.18 -8.70
N GLN A 171 5.21 16.35 -7.56
CA GLN A 171 6.24 15.43 -7.09
C GLN A 171 5.66 14.03 -6.82
N MET A 172 4.47 13.97 -6.19
CA MET A 172 3.75 12.71 -6.01
C MET A 172 3.50 12.03 -7.36
N TYR A 173 3.06 12.77 -8.38
CA TYR A 173 2.85 12.26 -9.73
C TYR A 173 4.13 11.74 -10.38
N LEU A 174 5.26 12.43 -10.23
CA LEU A 174 6.55 11.98 -10.78
C LEU A 174 6.94 10.59 -10.23
N PHE A 175 6.87 10.42 -8.92
CA PHE A 175 7.16 9.12 -8.31
C PHE A 175 6.07 8.08 -8.59
N TRP A 176 4.82 8.49 -8.75
CA TRP A 176 3.70 7.66 -9.21
C TRP A 176 3.98 7.02 -10.57
N GLU A 177 4.50 7.80 -11.50
CA GLU A 177 4.93 7.35 -12.81
C GLU A 177 6.09 6.36 -12.71
N LEU A 178 7.06 6.63 -11.84
CA LEU A 178 8.20 5.76 -11.62
C LEU A 178 7.78 4.41 -11.00
N VAL A 179 6.84 4.40 -10.06
CA VAL A 179 6.20 3.17 -9.54
C VAL A 179 5.59 2.35 -10.68
N GLY A 180 4.92 3.01 -11.63
CA GLY A 180 4.35 2.37 -12.82
C GLY A 180 5.41 1.70 -13.70
N VAL A 181 6.53 2.38 -13.97
CA VAL A 181 7.65 1.82 -14.75
C VAL A 181 8.29 0.63 -14.01
N CYS A 182 8.54 0.76 -12.72
CA CYS A 182 9.12 -0.33 -11.92
C CYS A 182 8.22 -1.56 -11.91
N SER A 183 6.91 -1.38 -11.79
CA SER A 183 5.95 -2.49 -11.84
C SER A 183 5.95 -3.18 -13.21
N TYR A 184 6.04 -2.42 -14.31
CA TYR A 184 6.18 -2.96 -15.66
C TYR A 184 7.40 -3.87 -15.79
N LEU A 185 8.57 -3.40 -15.30
CA LEU A 185 9.83 -4.16 -15.35
C LEU A 185 9.77 -5.43 -14.48
N LEU A 186 9.11 -5.35 -13.33
CA LEU A 186 9.01 -6.45 -12.38
C LEU A 186 7.95 -7.50 -12.79
N ILE A 187 6.79 -7.09 -13.31
CA ILE A 187 5.77 -8.00 -13.85
C ILE A 187 6.31 -8.74 -15.07
N GLY A 188 7.00 -8.01 -15.97
CA GLY A 188 7.65 -8.54 -17.16
C GLY A 188 9.02 -9.16 -16.89
N PHE A 189 9.39 -9.46 -15.63
CA PHE A 189 10.72 -9.97 -15.29
C PHE A 189 11.08 -11.24 -16.06
N TYR A 190 10.13 -12.14 -16.22
CA TYR A 190 10.25 -13.34 -17.06
C TYR A 190 9.90 -13.05 -18.53
N TYR A 191 10.59 -12.06 -19.13
CA TYR A 191 10.33 -11.57 -20.49
C TYR A 191 10.37 -12.61 -21.62
N PRO A 192 11.04 -13.77 -21.51
CA PRO A 192 10.92 -14.83 -22.51
C PRO A 192 9.53 -15.49 -22.53
N LYS A 193 8.75 -15.36 -21.44
CA LYS A 193 7.37 -15.83 -21.42
C LYS A 193 6.44 -14.82 -22.06
N HIS A 194 5.75 -15.18 -23.13
CA HIS A 194 4.77 -14.32 -23.78
C HIS A 194 3.67 -13.84 -22.83
N THR A 195 3.23 -14.68 -21.90
CA THR A 195 2.22 -14.32 -20.89
C THR A 195 2.69 -13.20 -19.97
N ALA A 196 3.94 -13.23 -19.51
CA ALA A 196 4.52 -12.19 -18.68
C ALA A 196 4.68 -10.84 -19.43
N VAL A 197 5.08 -10.89 -20.71
CA VAL A 197 5.14 -9.71 -21.59
C VAL A 197 3.75 -9.11 -21.83
N HIS A 198 2.74 -9.92 -22.08
CA HIS A 198 1.36 -9.44 -22.24
C HIS A 198 0.83 -8.84 -20.94
N ALA A 199 1.07 -9.48 -19.79
CA ALA A 199 0.65 -9.01 -18.49
C ALA A 199 1.29 -7.65 -18.12
N SER A 200 2.61 -7.51 -18.36
CA SER A 200 3.31 -6.26 -18.09
C SER A 200 2.83 -5.10 -18.97
N LYS A 201 2.64 -5.35 -20.28
CA LYS A 201 2.08 -4.36 -21.20
C LYS A 201 0.66 -3.95 -20.80
N LYS A 202 -0.20 -4.92 -20.45
CA LYS A 202 -1.56 -4.64 -19.99
C LYS A 202 -1.57 -3.80 -18.73
N ALA A 203 -0.76 -4.16 -17.73
CA ALA A 203 -0.62 -3.40 -16.49
C ALA A 203 -0.17 -1.96 -16.78
N PHE A 204 0.85 -1.79 -17.63
CA PHE A 204 1.36 -0.48 -18.00
C PHE A 204 0.31 0.37 -18.72
N ILE A 205 -0.34 -0.16 -19.76
CA ILE A 205 -1.30 0.60 -20.57
C ILE A 205 -2.51 1.03 -19.72
N VAL A 206 -3.08 0.11 -18.94
CA VAL A 206 -4.27 0.41 -18.12
C VAL A 206 -3.96 1.47 -17.07
N THR A 207 -2.82 1.34 -16.38
CA THR A 207 -2.44 2.32 -15.36
C THR A 207 -2.07 3.65 -15.98
N ARG A 208 -1.39 3.70 -17.15
CA ARG A 208 -1.06 4.95 -17.86
C ARG A 208 -2.29 5.69 -18.37
N PHE A 209 -3.29 4.96 -18.83
CA PHE A 209 -4.56 5.57 -19.19
C PHE A 209 -5.20 6.29 -17.98
N ALA A 210 -5.19 5.66 -16.81
CA ALA A 210 -5.66 6.28 -15.59
C ALA A 210 -4.77 7.46 -15.14
N ASP A 211 -3.45 7.33 -15.26
CA ASP A 211 -2.47 8.35 -14.88
C ASP A 211 -2.62 9.64 -15.73
N LEU A 212 -3.11 9.53 -16.97
CA LEU A 212 -3.46 10.70 -17.78
C LEU A 212 -4.54 11.56 -17.13
N PHE A 213 -5.59 10.95 -16.57
CA PHE A 213 -6.62 11.68 -15.84
C PHE A 213 -6.07 12.29 -14.55
N PHE A 214 -5.15 11.60 -13.87
CA PHE A 214 -4.46 12.17 -12.72
C PHE A 214 -3.71 13.44 -13.10
N LEU A 215 -2.93 13.41 -14.18
CA LEU A 215 -2.20 14.58 -14.66
C LEU A 215 -3.15 15.73 -15.03
N ILE A 216 -4.23 15.46 -15.78
CA ILE A 216 -5.23 16.47 -16.13
C ILE A 216 -5.83 17.08 -14.86
N GLY A 217 -6.17 16.27 -13.85
CA GLY A 217 -6.66 16.74 -12.57
C GLY A 217 -5.68 17.65 -11.83
N ILE A 218 -4.39 17.28 -11.83
CA ILE A 218 -3.31 18.12 -11.25
C ILE A 218 -3.21 19.47 -11.97
N LEU A 219 -3.19 19.46 -13.30
CA LEU A 219 -3.11 20.68 -14.09
C LEU A 219 -4.34 21.57 -13.89
N PHE A 220 -5.52 20.98 -13.81
CA PHE A 220 -6.75 21.69 -13.49
C PHE A 220 -6.67 22.36 -12.12
N PHE A 221 -6.30 21.59 -11.10
CA PHE A 221 -6.11 22.09 -9.75
C PHE A 221 -5.10 23.23 -9.71
N SER A 222 -3.90 23.02 -10.24
CA SER A 222 -2.81 23.98 -10.19
C SER A 222 -3.09 25.25 -10.98
N PHE A 223 -3.83 25.17 -12.09
CA PHE A 223 -4.21 26.35 -12.90
C PHE A 223 -5.13 27.30 -12.13
N TYR A 224 -6.14 26.78 -11.43
CA TYR A 224 -7.10 27.60 -10.69
C TYR A 224 -6.63 27.98 -9.29
N VAL A 225 -5.81 27.13 -8.65
CA VAL A 225 -5.30 27.36 -7.29
C VAL A 225 -3.96 28.14 -7.29
N GLY A 226 -3.21 28.09 -8.40
CA GLY A 226 -1.92 28.80 -8.55
C GLY A 226 -0.74 28.08 -7.87
N THR A 227 -0.92 26.84 -7.37
CA THR A 227 0.15 26.08 -6.71
C THR A 227 -0.05 24.58 -6.90
N PHE A 228 1.06 23.81 -6.83
CA PHE A 228 1.02 22.34 -6.72
C PHE A 228 0.91 21.85 -5.27
N ASN A 229 1.00 22.75 -4.30
CA ASN A 229 0.86 22.38 -2.89
C ASN A 229 -0.61 22.07 -2.58
N TYR A 230 -0.83 20.98 -1.86
CA TYR A 230 -2.16 20.51 -1.42
C TYR A 230 -2.31 20.49 0.10
N ASP A 231 -1.25 20.82 0.84
CA ASP A 231 -1.25 20.74 2.29
C ASP A 231 -1.69 22.07 2.91
N LEU A 232 -2.84 22.01 3.57
CA LEU A 232 -3.46 23.17 4.22
C LEU A 232 -2.66 23.64 5.45
N SER A 233 -1.86 22.76 6.07
CA SER A 233 -1.07 23.08 7.25
C SER A 233 0.20 23.87 6.92
N VAL A 234 0.77 23.66 5.74
CA VAL A 234 2.02 24.29 5.29
C VAL A 234 1.77 25.60 4.52
N ASN A 235 0.60 25.74 3.90
CA ASN A 235 0.25 26.93 3.11
C ASN A 235 -1.09 27.53 3.56
N PRO A 236 -1.08 28.48 4.50
CA PRO A 236 -2.30 29.12 5.01
C PRO A 236 -3.13 29.82 3.92
N GLY A 237 -2.50 30.42 2.89
CA GLY A 237 -3.18 31.06 1.76
C GLY A 237 -3.93 30.09 0.85
N LEU A 238 -3.60 28.81 0.89
CA LEU A 238 -4.27 27.77 0.12
C LEU A 238 -5.75 27.64 0.53
N ALA A 239 -6.05 27.64 1.82
CA ALA A 239 -7.42 27.54 2.32
C ALA A 239 -8.28 28.72 1.86
N GLU A 240 -7.74 29.93 1.83
CA GLU A 240 -8.44 31.12 1.35
C GLU A 240 -8.77 31.02 -0.14
N THR A 241 -7.79 30.59 -0.96
CA THR A 241 -7.99 30.37 -2.41
C THR A 241 -9.05 29.30 -2.67
N LEU A 242 -8.98 28.17 -1.97
CA LEU A 242 -9.95 27.08 -2.13
C LEU A 242 -11.36 27.50 -1.69
N ASN A 243 -11.49 28.27 -0.60
CA ASN A 243 -12.77 28.86 -0.20
C ASN A 243 -13.31 29.84 -1.26
N GLY A 244 -12.45 30.63 -1.88
CA GLY A 244 -12.81 31.52 -2.98
C GLY A 244 -13.40 30.76 -4.16
N LEU A 245 -12.79 29.65 -4.55
CA LEU A 245 -13.29 28.77 -5.62
C LEU A 245 -14.62 28.11 -5.24
N ALA A 246 -14.73 27.57 -4.03
CA ALA A 246 -15.93 26.88 -3.55
C ALA A 246 -17.15 27.81 -3.42
N LYS A 247 -16.95 29.09 -3.12
CA LYS A 247 -18.02 30.08 -2.97
C LYS A 247 -18.40 30.80 -4.28
N ASN A 248 -17.56 30.75 -5.31
CA ASN A 248 -17.82 31.40 -6.59
C ASN A 248 -18.78 30.55 -7.43
N PRO A 249 -20.03 31.01 -7.72
CA PRO A 249 -21.02 30.20 -8.45
C PRO A 249 -20.58 29.72 -9.83
N HIS A 250 -19.62 30.41 -10.46
CA HIS A 250 -19.08 30.04 -11.78
C HIS A 250 -17.94 29.03 -11.71
N LEU A 251 -17.35 28.80 -10.53
CA LEU A 251 -16.15 27.98 -10.34
C LEU A 251 -16.35 26.81 -9.37
N THR A 252 -17.56 26.62 -8.82
CA THR A 252 -17.87 25.53 -7.87
C THR A 252 -17.58 24.12 -8.41
N TRP A 253 -17.61 23.93 -9.72
CA TRP A 253 -17.35 22.67 -10.39
C TRP A 253 -15.85 22.31 -10.51
N VAL A 254 -14.94 23.29 -10.33
CA VAL A 254 -13.51 23.13 -10.57
C VAL A 254 -12.90 22.11 -9.62
N LEU A 255 -13.03 22.32 -8.32
CA LEU A 255 -12.44 21.42 -7.31
C LEU A 255 -13.01 20.00 -7.37
N PRO A 256 -14.33 19.81 -7.39
CA PRO A 256 -14.92 18.48 -7.55
C PRO A 256 -14.42 17.74 -8.78
N THR A 257 -14.33 18.43 -9.92
CA THR A 257 -13.84 17.84 -11.17
C THR A 257 -12.36 17.48 -11.09
N ALA A 258 -11.51 18.39 -10.60
CA ALA A 258 -10.07 18.14 -10.45
C ALA A 258 -9.81 16.94 -9.54
N LEU A 259 -10.45 16.90 -8.39
CA LEU A 259 -10.29 15.82 -7.41
C LEU A 259 -10.82 14.48 -7.93
N PHE A 260 -11.93 14.47 -8.67
CA PHE A 260 -12.45 13.24 -9.29
C PHE A 260 -11.53 12.72 -10.40
N LEU A 261 -10.99 13.60 -11.24
CA LEU A 261 -9.97 13.22 -12.26
C LEU A 261 -8.71 12.65 -11.59
N MET A 262 -8.25 13.25 -10.50
CA MET A 262 -7.14 12.71 -9.72
C MET A 262 -7.47 11.32 -9.15
N PHE A 263 -8.69 11.13 -8.66
CA PHE A 263 -9.15 9.81 -8.16
C PHE A 263 -9.15 8.74 -9.25
N ILE A 264 -9.45 9.06 -10.52
CA ILE A 264 -9.37 8.07 -11.61
C ILE A 264 -7.95 7.50 -11.72
N GLY A 265 -6.91 8.32 -11.57
CA GLY A 265 -5.52 7.85 -11.46
C GLY A 265 -5.31 6.90 -10.28
N GLY A 266 -5.83 7.29 -9.11
CA GLY A 266 -5.86 6.45 -7.91
C GLY A 266 -6.58 5.13 -8.13
N ALA A 267 -7.75 5.15 -8.77
CA ALA A 267 -8.54 3.97 -9.11
C ALA A 267 -7.79 3.00 -10.05
N GLY A 268 -6.98 3.55 -10.98
CA GLY A 268 -6.13 2.74 -11.86
C GLY A 268 -5.06 1.95 -11.12
N LYS A 269 -4.28 2.61 -10.25
CA LYS A 269 -3.25 1.95 -9.43
C LYS A 269 -3.85 1.01 -8.38
N SER A 270 -4.93 1.43 -7.74
CA SER A 270 -5.66 0.63 -6.74
C SER A 270 -6.56 -0.46 -7.34
N ALA A 271 -6.54 -0.62 -8.65
CA ALA A 271 -7.31 -1.63 -9.37
C ALA A 271 -8.81 -1.63 -9.05
N MET A 272 -9.43 -0.44 -9.00
CA MET A 272 -10.87 -0.31 -8.86
C MET A 272 -11.59 -0.65 -10.17
N PHE A 273 -12.80 -1.18 -10.08
CA PHE A 273 -13.62 -1.44 -11.26
C PHE A 273 -13.93 -0.12 -12.03
N PRO A 274 -13.82 -0.12 -13.38
CA PRO A 274 -13.46 -1.21 -14.28
C PRO A 274 -11.95 -1.37 -14.55
N LEU A 275 -11.08 -0.55 -13.95
CA LEU A 275 -9.64 -0.51 -14.20
C LEU A 275 -8.85 -1.63 -13.49
N HIS A 276 -9.53 -2.62 -12.90
CA HIS A 276 -8.92 -3.72 -12.12
C HIS A 276 -8.27 -4.83 -12.97
N ILE A 277 -8.55 -4.87 -14.27
CA ILE A 277 -8.25 -6.00 -15.17
C ILE A 277 -6.77 -6.35 -15.32
N TRP A 278 -5.87 -5.47 -14.93
CA TRP A 278 -4.42 -5.69 -14.99
C TRP A 278 -3.86 -6.46 -13.80
N LEU A 279 -4.49 -6.32 -12.62
CA LEU A 279 -3.92 -6.82 -11.36
C LEU A 279 -3.88 -8.36 -11.27
N PRO A 280 -4.93 -9.10 -11.67
CA PRO A 280 -4.87 -10.57 -11.70
C PRO A 280 -3.84 -11.12 -12.69
N ASP A 281 -3.61 -10.44 -13.83
CA ASP A 281 -2.63 -10.86 -14.82
C ASP A 281 -1.20 -10.51 -14.39
N ALA A 282 -1.01 -9.50 -13.54
CA ALA A 282 0.28 -9.17 -12.93
C ALA A 282 0.88 -10.34 -12.11
N MET A 283 0.11 -11.38 -11.83
CA MET A 283 0.56 -12.61 -11.17
C MET A 283 1.55 -13.45 -11.99
N GLU A 284 1.77 -13.12 -13.26
CA GLU A 284 2.84 -13.71 -14.08
C GLU A 284 4.25 -13.34 -13.62
N GLY A 285 4.40 -12.25 -12.86
CA GLY A 285 5.68 -11.87 -12.25
C GLY A 285 6.09 -12.76 -11.08
N PRO A 286 7.36 -12.68 -10.63
CA PRO A 286 7.86 -13.41 -9.46
C PRO A 286 7.01 -13.14 -8.20
N THR A 287 6.78 -14.17 -7.37
CA THR A 287 5.90 -14.01 -6.19
C THR A 287 6.38 -12.97 -5.17
N PRO A 288 7.69 -12.77 -4.91
CA PRO A 288 8.14 -11.65 -4.06
C PRO A 288 7.72 -10.27 -4.59
N VAL A 289 7.68 -10.11 -5.91
CA VAL A 289 7.15 -8.88 -6.56
C VAL A 289 5.66 -8.75 -6.30
N SER A 290 4.91 -9.85 -6.46
CA SER A 290 3.47 -9.85 -6.16
C SER A 290 3.23 -9.45 -4.70
N ALA A 291 4.02 -9.96 -3.75
CA ALA A 291 3.93 -9.57 -2.35
C ALA A 291 4.13 -8.05 -2.16
N LEU A 292 5.13 -7.47 -2.81
CA LEU A 292 5.45 -6.05 -2.68
C LEU A 292 4.38 -5.16 -3.32
N ILE A 293 3.95 -5.47 -4.56
CA ILE A 293 2.91 -4.72 -5.30
C ILE A 293 1.60 -4.68 -4.51
N HIS A 294 1.18 -5.83 -3.95
CA HIS A 294 -0.14 -6.00 -3.33
C HIS A 294 -0.22 -5.60 -1.86
N ALA A 295 0.92 -5.58 -1.15
CA ALA A 295 0.92 -5.29 0.28
C ALA A 295 1.17 -3.82 0.60
N ALA A 296 2.28 -3.25 0.12
CA ALA A 296 2.81 -2.02 0.68
C ALA A 296 3.07 -0.90 -0.33
N THR A 297 2.90 -1.15 -1.64
CA THR A 297 3.38 -0.21 -2.65
C THR A 297 2.29 0.20 -3.66
N MET A 298 2.26 -0.36 -4.83
CA MET A 298 1.51 0.17 -5.96
C MET A 298 0.00 0.33 -5.70
N VAL A 299 -0.64 -0.70 -5.16
CA VAL A 299 -2.10 -0.70 -4.98
C VAL A 299 -2.59 0.22 -3.85
N VAL A 300 -1.73 0.51 -2.87
CA VAL A 300 -2.05 1.42 -1.77
C VAL A 300 -1.82 2.89 -2.13
N ALA A 301 -1.16 3.18 -3.26
CA ALA A 301 -0.88 4.55 -3.69
C ALA A 301 -2.16 5.37 -3.89
N GLY A 302 -3.22 4.79 -4.47
CA GLY A 302 -4.49 5.50 -4.63
C GLY A 302 -5.20 5.76 -3.30
N VAL A 303 -5.11 4.85 -2.34
CA VAL A 303 -5.61 5.08 -0.97
C VAL A 303 -4.85 6.22 -0.30
N PHE A 304 -3.52 6.21 -0.40
CA PHE A 304 -2.67 7.27 0.14
C PHE A 304 -2.96 8.64 -0.51
N GLN A 305 -3.18 8.67 -1.83
CA GLN A 305 -3.56 9.88 -2.56
C GLN A 305 -4.88 10.46 -2.04
N VAL A 306 -5.94 9.65 -1.95
CA VAL A 306 -7.25 10.10 -1.46
C VAL A 306 -7.15 10.56 -0.01
N ALA A 307 -6.42 9.83 0.84
CA ALA A 307 -6.20 10.21 2.24
C ALA A 307 -5.45 11.54 2.36
N SER A 308 -4.42 11.76 1.52
CA SER A 308 -3.65 13.01 1.51
C SER A 308 -4.47 14.22 1.07
N LEU A 309 -5.44 14.02 0.18
CA LEU A 309 -6.34 15.06 -0.33
C LEU A 309 -7.66 15.16 0.44
N LEU A 310 -7.90 14.28 1.41
CA LEU A 310 -9.18 14.20 2.12
C LEU A 310 -9.64 15.53 2.74
N PRO A 311 -8.76 16.34 3.37
CA PRO A 311 -9.16 17.65 3.88
C PRO A 311 -9.76 18.56 2.82
N ILE A 312 -9.26 18.50 1.58
CA ILE A 312 -9.78 19.31 0.47
C ILE A 312 -11.16 18.79 0.03
N TYR A 313 -11.32 17.46 -0.08
CA TYR A 313 -12.62 16.86 -0.42
C TYR A 313 -13.72 17.30 0.55
N VAL A 314 -13.42 17.22 1.85
CA VAL A 314 -14.44 17.40 2.90
C VAL A 314 -14.79 18.87 3.12
N GLN A 315 -13.78 19.77 3.08
CA GLN A 315 -13.99 21.18 3.49
C GLN A 315 -14.41 22.11 2.36
N PHE A 316 -14.10 21.81 1.09
CA PHE A 316 -14.22 22.76 -0.01
C PHE A 316 -15.22 22.32 -1.11
N GLY A 317 -16.31 21.66 -0.70
CA GLY A 317 -17.44 21.39 -1.59
C GLY A 317 -17.28 20.21 -2.55
N ALA A 318 -16.36 19.28 -2.28
CA ALA A 318 -16.15 18.07 -3.07
C ALA A 318 -16.60 16.79 -2.34
N GLN A 319 -17.44 16.90 -1.34
CA GLN A 319 -17.89 15.76 -0.54
C GLN A 319 -18.73 14.76 -1.33
N GLU A 320 -19.50 15.20 -2.31
CA GLU A 320 -20.26 14.32 -3.20
C GLU A 320 -19.34 13.35 -3.95
N GLN A 321 -18.13 13.78 -4.31
CA GLN A 321 -17.14 12.90 -4.96
C GLN A 321 -16.66 11.79 -4.03
N LEU A 322 -16.58 12.03 -2.72
CA LEU A 322 -16.30 10.97 -1.74
C LEU A 322 -17.38 9.90 -1.72
N HIS A 323 -18.65 10.29 -1.80
CA HIS A 323 -19.76 9.35 -1.92
C HIS A 323 -19.64 8.49 -3.19
N TRP A 324 -19.31 9.08 -4.34
CA TRP A 324 -19.02 8.32 -5.56
C TRP A 324 -17.87 7.34 -5.37
N ILE A 325 -16.77 7.78 -4.71
CA ILE A 325 -15.63 6.91 -4.38
C ILE A 325 -16.09 5.73 -3.51
N ALA A 326 -16.91 5.98 -2.48
CA ALA A 326 -17.44 4.94 -1.59
C ALA A 326 -18.25 3.89 -2.36
N TRP A 327 -19.16 4.30 -3.27
CA TRP A 327 -19.98 3.37 -4.04
C TRP A 327 -19.19 2.58 -5.08
N ILE A 328 -18.27 3.23 -5.81
CA ILE A 328 -17.37 2.54 -6.75
C ILE A 328 -16.52 1.50 -5.99
N ALA A 329 -16.00 1.86 -4.84
CA ALA A 329 -15.22 0.98 -4.01
C ALA A 329 -16.06 -0.16 -3.41
N ALA A 330 -17.27 0.10 -2.90
CA ALA A 330 -18.15 -0.93 -2.35
C ALA A 330 -18.56 -1.96 -3.42
N PHE A 331 -18.89 -1.50 -4.63
CA PHE A 331 -19.14 -2.39 -5.76
C PHE A 331 -17.92 -3.23 -6.10
N THR A 332 -16.73 -2.60 -6.15
CA THR A 332 -15.47 -3.28 -6.43
C THR A 332 -15.15 -4.32 -5.36
N ALA A 333 -15.37 -4.00 -4.07
CA ALA A 333 -15.15 -4.93 -2.95
C ALA A 333 -15.99 -6.19 -3.09
N PHE A 334 -17.28 -6.02 -3.36
CA PHE A 334 -18.21 -7.12 -3.56
C PHE A 334 -17.88 -7.96 -4.80
N TYR A 335 -17.69 -7.31 -5.95
CA TYR A 335 -17.32 -7.98 -7.19
C TYR A 335 -16.05 -8.80 -7.05
N ALA A 336 -14.97 -8.19 -6.51
CA ALA A 336 -13.70 -8.86 -6.34
C ALA A 336 -13.78 -10.05 -5.35
N ALA A 337 -14.55 -9.92 -4.26
CA ALA A 337 -14.78 -11.02 -3.32
C ALA A 337 -15.54 -12.18 -3.98
N ALA A 338 -16.56 -11.88 -4.79
CA ALA A 338 -17.30 -12.90 -5.54
C ALA A 338 -16.39 -13.66 -6.52
N VAL A 339 -15.54 -12.95 -7.27
CA VAL A 339 -14.58 -13.57 -8.19
C VAL A 339 -13.52 -14.37 -7.45
N ALA A 340 -13.03 -13.89 -6.29
CA ALA A 340 -12.07 -14.63 -5.44
C ALA A 340 -12.61 -15.99 -4.99
N CYS A 341 -13.92 -16.10 -4.71
CA CYS A 341 -14.55 -17.37 -4.37
C CYS A 341 -14.42 -18.44 -5.48
N ALA A 342 -14.30 -18.04 -6.74
CA ALA A 342 -14.24 -18.96 -7.88
C ALA A 342 -12.81 -19.29 -8.36
N GLN A 343 -11.79 -18.57 -7.88
CA GLN A 343 -10.41 -18.71 -8.39
C GLN A 343 -9.82 -20.10 -8.09
N ARG A 344 -9.09 -20.62 -9.09
CA ARG A 344 -8.32 -21.87 -8.99
C ARG A 344 -6.84 -21.64 -8.73
N ASP A 345 -6.29 -20.53 -9.22
CA ASP A 345 -4.92 -20.09 -9.03
C ASP A 345 -4.79 -19.37 -7.67
N ILE A 346 -3.83 -19.82 -6.84
CA ILE A 346 -3.59 -19.26 -5.49
C ILE A 346 -3.21 -17.77 -5.55
N LYS A 347 -2.34 -17.38 -6.48
CA LYS A 347 -1.90 -15.98 -6.64
C LYS A 347 -3.05 -15.10 -7.13
N ARG A 348 -3.84 -15.56 -8.11
CA ARG A 348 -5.00 -14.82 -8.61
C ARG A 348 -6.09 -14.68 -7.54
N GLY A 349 -6.33 -15.71 -6.74
CA GLY A 349 -7.22 -15.62 -5.58
C GLY A 349 -6.77 -14.55 -4.58
N LEU A 350 -5.48 -14.49 -4.27
CA LEU A 350 -4.89 -13.45 -3.43
C LEU A 350 -4.94 -12.07 -4.10
N ALA A 351 -4.82 -11.96 -5.42
CA ALA A 351 -4.94 -10.69 -6.15
C ALA A 351 -6.37 -10.12 -6.05
N PHE A 352 -7.40 -10.93 -6.31
CA PHE A 352 -8.79 -10.49 -6.14
C PHE A 352 -9.11 -10.14 -4.69
N SER A 353 -8.56 -10.88 -3.72
CA SER A 353 -8.70 -10.51 -2.32
C SER A 353 -8.00 -9.19 -2.00
N THR A 354 -6.91 -8.83 -2.69
CA THR A 354 -6.29 -7.50 -2.56
C THR A 354 -7.21 -6.40 -3.10
N ILE A 355 -7.77 -6.56 -4.31
CA ILE A 355 -8.72 -5.60 -4.89
C ILE A 355 -9.85 -5.34 -3.89
N SER A 356 -10.42 -6.40 -3.31
CA SER A 356 -11.48 -6.30 -2.30
C SER A 356 -11.04 -5.53 -1.05
N GLN A 357 -9.84 -5.79 -0.51
CA GLN A 357 -9.37 -5.12 0.72
C GLN A 357 -8.95 -3.66 0.48
N ILE A 358 -8.36 -3.33 -0.66
CA ILE A 358 -8.07 -1.93 -1.04
C ILE A 358 -9.38 -1.15 -1.21
N ALA A 359 -10.39 -1.78 -1.78
CA ALA A 359 -11.72 -1.19 -1.88
C ALA A 359 -12.34 -0.92 -0.50
N TYR A 360 -12.12 -1.78 0.51
CA TYR A 360 -12.49 -1.49 1.91
C TYR A 360 -11.92 -0.16 2.40
N MET A 361 -10.64 0.09 2.16
CA MET A 361 -9.98 1.33 2.58
C MET A 361 -10.58 2.55 1.88
N LEU A 362 -10.87 2.44 0.58
CA LEU A 362 -11.49 3.53 -0.18
C LEU A 362 -12.95 3.77 0.24
N VAL A 363 -13.71 2.73 0.62
CA VAL A 363 -15.04 2.90 1.24
C VAL A 363 -14.91 3.70 2.53
N ALA A 364 -13.96 3.35 3.40
CA ALA A 364 -13.74 4.06 4.66
C ALA A 364 -13.42 5.54 4.45
N LEU A 365 -12.53 5.87 3.48
CA LEU A 365 -12.26 7.27 3.12
C LEU A 365 -13.48 7.95 2.50
N GLY A 366 -14.24 7.24 1.68
CA GLY A 366 -15.41 7.77 0.97
C GLY A 366 -16.60 8.08 1.87
N VAL A 367 -16.69 7.44 3.05
CA VAL A 367 -17.75 7.72 4.04
C VAL A 367 -17.41 8.86 5.02
N CYS A 368 -16.23 9.49 4.88
CA CYS A 368 -15.91 10.67 5.68
C CYS A 368 -16.78 11.85 5.29
N PHE A 369 -17.29 12.59 6.28
CA PHE A 369 -18.15 13.75 6.06
C PHE A 369 -17.78 14.89 7.02
N TYR A 370 -18.25 16.10 6.73
CA TYR A 370 -18.04 17.29 7.53
C TYR A 370 -19.40 17.83 8.03
N GLU A 371 -19.53 17.91 9.35
CA GLU A 371 -20.68 18.55 9.99
C GLU A 371 -20.28 19.90 10.59
N LYS A 372 -20.90 20.98 10.08
CA LYS A 372 -20.63 22.34 10.55
C LYS A 372 -20.97 22.55 12.03
N GLU A 373 -21.96 21.81 12.52
CA GLU A 373 -22.41 21.90 13.91
C GLU A 373 -21.42 21.28 14.90
N HIS A 374 -20.54 20.39 14.43
CA HIS A 374 -19.58 19.65 15.25
C HIS A 374 -18.14 20.18 15.16
N GLY A 375 -17.92 21.35 14.57
CA GLY A 375 -16.62 22.02 14.55
C GLY A 375 -15.85 21.88 13.25
N SER A 376 -14.52 22.02 13.29
CA SER A 376 -13.66 21.93 12.12
C SER A 376 -13.25 20.49 11.82
N PHE A 377 -12.75 20.23 10.60
CA PHE A 377 -12.17 18.94 10.21
C PHE A 377 -11.14 18.41 11.22
N TYR A 378 -10.45 19.30 11.93
CA TYR A 378 -9.42 18.97 12.92
C TYR A 378 -9.94 18.90 14.36
N SER A 379 -11.25 18.86 14.58
CA SER A 379 -11.81 18.68 15.93
C SER A 379 -11.91 17.19 16.29
N ALA A 380 -11.79 16.89 17.59
CA ALA A 380 -12.01 15.54 18.09
C ALA A 380 -13.45 15.06 17.81
N GLU A 381 -14.41 15.98 17.84
CA GLU A 381 -15.82 15.73 17.55
C GLU A 381 -16.03 15.32 16.08
N TYR A 382 -15.31 15.95 15.14
CA TYR A 382 -15.32 15.51 13.75
C TYR A 382 -14.81 14.07 13.60
N LEU A 383 -13.74 13.71 14.31
CA LEU A 383 -13.18 12.36 14.24
C LEU A 383 -14.22 11.30 14.65
N HIS A 384 -15.00 11.56 15.71
CA HIS A 384 -16.04 10.64 16.16
C HIS A 384 -17.23 10.54 15.20
N HIS A 385 -17.63 11.65 14.59
CA HIS A 385 -18.83 11.71 13.75
C HIS A 385 -18.56 11.61 12.26
N GLY A 386 -17.45 12.14 11.77
CA GLY A 386 -17.18 12.23 10.34
C GLY A 386 -15.79 11.81 9.88
N GLY A 387 -14.81 11.81 10.77
CA GLY A 387 -13.40 11.54 10.46
C GLY A 387 -12.94 10.12 10.76
N LEU A 388 -13.77 9.28 11.36
CA LEU A 388 -13.43 7.90 11.74
C LEU A 388 -12.92 7.08 10.56
N GLY A 389 -13.51 7.25 9.39
CA GLY A 389 -13.11 6.53 8.16
C GLY A 389 -11.66 6.76 7.74
N TYR A 390 -11.11 7.94 8.01
CA TYR A 390 -9.69 8.23 7.73
C TYR A 390 -8.76 7.35 8.56
N MET A 391 -8.97 7.33 9.88
CA MET A 391 -8.19 6.50 10.79
C MET A 391 -8.36 5.01 10.45
N ALA A 392 -9.60 4.55 10.25
CA ALA A 392 -9.91 3.17 9.92
C ALA A 392 -9.26 2.71 8.61
N ALA A 393 -9.25 3.56 7.56
CA ALA A 393 -8.60 3.27 6.28
C ALA A 393 -7.09 3.11 6.44
N MET A 394 -6.44 4.02 7.16
CA MET A 394 -5.00 3.98 7.37
C MET A 394 -4.59 2.83 8.30
N PHE A 395 -5.39 2.53 9.30
CA PHE A 395 -5.18 1.37 10.16
C PHE A 395 -5.30 0.05 9.38
N HIS A 396 -6.32 -0.07 8.55
CA HIS A 396 -6.47 -1.26 7.71
C HIS A 396 -5.36 -1.37 6.66
N LEU A 397 -4.85 -0.25 6.13
CA LEU A 397 -3.70 -0.24 5.24
C LEU A 397 -2.45 -0.80 5.94
N PHE A 398 -2.18 -0.37 7.17
CA PHE A 398 -1.05 -0.86 7.96
C PHE A 398 -1.14 -2.37 8.21
N THR A 399 -2.27 -2.84 8.74
CA THR A 399 -2.48 -4.26 9.05
C THR A 399 -2.51 -5.12 7.78
N HIS A 400 -3.18 -4.62 6.73
CA HIS A 400 -3.26 -5.27 5.42
C HIS A 400 -1.88 -5.53 4.82
N ALA A 401 -0.98 -4.55 4.88
CA ALA A 401 0.36 -4.70 4.33
C ALA A 401 1.09 -5.90 4.96
N MET A 402 0.94 -6.12 6.27
CA MET A 402 1.61 -7.21 6.99
C MET A 402 1.03 -8.58 6.64
N PHE A 403 -0.27 -8.79 6.80
CA PHE A 403 -0.86 -10.10 6.51
C PHE A 403 -0.91 -10.41 5.01
N LYS A 404 -0.94 -9.39 4.14
CA LYS A 404 -0.95 -9.63 2.70
C LYS A 404 0.41 -10.02 2.17
N ALA A 405 1.47 -9.36 2.62
CA ALA A 405 2.83 -9.78 2.34
C ALA A 405 3.06 -11.22 2.82
N LEU A 406 2.62 -11.55 4.05
CA LEU A 406 2.68 -12.89 4.59
C LEU A 406 2.01 -13.92 3.68
N LEU A 407 0.76 -13.70 3.27
CA LEU A 407 0.00 -14.62 2.43
C LEU A 407 0.65 -14.84 1.06
N PHE A 408 1.14 -13.77 0.43
CA PHE A 408 1.83 -13.89 -0.86
C PHE A 408 3.17 -14.62 -0.72
N LEU A 409 3.98 -14.32 0.29
CA LEU A 409 5.24 -15.02 0.50
C LEU A 409 5.01 -16.49 0.86
N CYS A 410 3.99 -16.83 1.67
CA CYS A 410 3.59 -18.22 1.89
C CYS A 410 3.16 -18.91 0.60
N SER A 411 2.38 -18.23 -0.26
CA SER A 411 2.01 -18.79 -1.57
C SER A 411 3.23 -19.05 -2.46
N GLY A 412 4.22 -18.15 -2.42
CA GLY A 412 5.49 -18.33 -3.11
C GLY A 412 6.28 -19.53 -2.61
N ALA A 413 6.32 -19.76 -1.29
CA ALA A 413 6.95 -20.92 -0.69
C ALA A 413 6.29 -22.22 -1.19
N ILE A 414 4.95 -22.26 -1.20
CA ILE A 414 4.19 -23.42 -1.70
C ILE A 414 4.47 -23.66 -3.19
N ILE A 415 4.40 -22.62 -4.00
CA ILE A 415 4.62 -22.69 -5.46
C ILE A 415 6.03 -23.19 -5.79
N VAL A 416 7.03 -22.73 -5.05
CA VAL A 416 8.42 -23.18 -5.23
C VAL A 416 8.57 -24.68 -5.01
N ILE A 417 7.89 -25.22 -4.02
CA ILE A 417 7.98 -26.65 -3.67
C ILE A 417 7.13 -27.52 -4.61
N ILE A 418 5.92 -27.08 -4.93
CA ILE A 418 4.96 -27.84 -5.76
C ILE A 418 5.23 -27.68 -7.25
N GLY A 419 5.77 -26.55 -7.70
CA GLY A 419 5.99 -26.24 -9.11
C GLY A 419 4.73 -25.78 -9.88
N SER A 420 3.60 -25.53 -9.18
CA SER A 420 2.34 -25.08 -9.79
C SER A 420 1.65 -24.01 -8.95
N ASN A 421 0.95 -23.09 -9.64
CA ASN A 421 0.09 -22.09 -9.00
C ASN A 421 -1.32 -22.61 -8.71
N PHE A 422 -1.72 -23.74 -9.31
CA PHE A 422 -3.08 -24.26 -9.22
C PHE A 422 -3.27 -25.12 -7.96
N LYS A 423 -4.29 -24.78 -7.18
CA LYS A 423 -4.63 -25.49 -5.94
C LYS A 423 -4.98 -26.98 -6.14
N GLU A 424 -5.33 -27.35 -7.36
CA GLU A 424 -5.68 -28.75 -7.76
C GLU A 424 -4.46 -29.68 -7.67
N TYR A 425 -3.25 -29.13 -7.78
CA TYR A 425 -1.98 -29.86 -7.63
C TYR A 425 -1.39 -29.80 -6.21
N MET A 426 -2.15 -29.30 -5.25
CA MET A 426 -1.79 -29.16 -3.84
C MET A 426 -2.61 -30.13 -3.00
N GLY A 427 -2.47 -30.07 -1.69
CA GLY A 427 -3.21 -30.89 -0.74
C GLY A 427 -2.30 -31.64 0.22
N GLY A 428 -2.75 -31.84 1.47
CA GLY A 428 -2.00 -32.55 2.48
C GLY A 428 -0.69 -31.89 2.94
N LEU A 429 -0.44 -30.63 2.57
CA LEU A 429 0.84 -29.96 2.81
C LEU A 429 1.13 -29.66 4.28
N HIS A 430 0.13 -29.75 5.18
CA HIS A 430 0.33 -29.55 6.62
C HIS A 430 1.39 -30.48 7.23
N LYS A 431 1.56 -31.69 6.68
CA LYS A 431 2.55 -32.67 7.11
C LYS A 431 3.99 -32.30 6.72
N TYR A 432 4.14 -31.61 5.59
CA TYR A 432 5.43 -31.37 4.94
C TYR A 432 5.95 -29.93 5.12
N MET A 433 5.04 -28.97 5.30
CA MET A 433 5.35 -27.56 5.43
C MET A 433 4.67 -26.95 6.69
N PRO A 434 5.04 -27.41 7.91
CA PRO A 434 4.34 -27.02 9.13
C PRO A 434 4.47 -25.53 9.46
N ILE A 435 5.64 -24.91 9.20
CA ILE A 435 5.86 -23.48 9.48
C ILE A 435 5.06 -22.64 8.50
N THR A 436 5.14 -22.95 7.21
CA THR A 436 4.36 -22.26 6.17
C THR A 436 2.86 -22.42 6.40
N ASN A 437 2.41 -23.60 6.85
CA ASN A 437 1.01 -23.86 7.21
C ASN A 437 0.50 -22.93 8.33
N ILE A 438 1.24 -22.82 9.43
CA ILE A 438 0.86 -21.96 10.57
C ILE A 438 0.88 -20.49 10.13
N CYS A 439 1.90 -20.06 9.41
CA CYS A 439 1.99 -18.69 8.91
C CYS A 439 0.84 -18.33 7.96
N PHE A 440 0.48 -19.25 7.05
CA PHE A 440 -0.65 -19.06 6.16
C PHE A 440 -1.98 -18.99 6.91
N LEU A 441 -2.17 -19.85 7.91
CA LEU A 441 -3.34 -19.83 8.79
C LEU A 441 -3.48 -18.48 9.52
N ILE A 442 -2.39 -17.98 10.12
CA ILE A 442 -2.37 -16.66 10.76
C ILE A 442 -2.78 -15.57 9.77
N GLY A 443 -2.25 -15.60 8.55
CA GLY A 443 -2.67 -14.67 7.49
C GLY A 443 -4.15 -14.78 7.13
N CYS A 444 -4.70 -16.01 7.07
CA CYS A 444 -6.13 -16.24 6.84
C CYS A 444 -7.01 -15.71 7.98
N LEU A 445 -6.62 -15.93 9.23
CA LEU A 445 -7.33 -15.44 10.41
C LEU A 445 -7.31 -13.90 10.44
N ALA A 446 -6.16 -13.30 10.14
CA ALA A 446 -6.03 -11.85 10.11
C ALA A 446 -6.89 -11.23 9.00
N ILE A 447 -6.80 -11.69 7.76
CA ILE A 447 -7.59 -11.12 6.65
C ILE A 447 -9.09 -11.41 6.78
N ALA A 448 -9.49 -12.52 7.39
CA ALA A 448 -10.89 -12.83 7.67
C ALA A 448 -11.49 -11.90 8.74
N GLY A 449 -10.66 -11.27 9.56
CA GLY A 449 -11.11 -10.40 10.64
C GLY A 449 -11.59 -11.20 11.85
N ILE A 450 -10.82 -12.22 12.26
CA ILE A 450 -11.13 -13.04 13.44
C ILE A 450 -10.34 -12.50 14.64
N PRO A 451 -10.98 -12.25 15.80
CA PRO A 451 -10.26 -11.87 17.01
C PRO A 451 -9.27 -12.95 17.45
N PRO A 452 -8.09 -12.64 17.99
CA PRO A 452 -7.54 -11.34 18.31
C PRO A 452 -6.57 -10.78 17.24
N PHE A 453 -6.70 -11.20 15.99
CA PHE A 453 -5.78 -10.81 14.90
C PHE A 453 -6.02 -9.37 14.42
N ALA A 454 -4.96 -8.75 13.88
CA ALA A 454 -4.94 -7.33 13.53
C ALA A 454 -6.06 -6.89 12.57
N GLY A 455 -6.45 -7.76 11.62
CA GLY A 455 -7.51 -7.46 10.66
C GLY A 455 -8.90 -7.35 11.26
N PHE A 456 -9.16 -7.94 12.44
CA PHE A 456 -10.42 -7.77 13.15
C PHE A 456 -10.62 -6.31 13.54
N PHE A 457 -9.68 -5.74 14.28
CA PHE A 457 -9.77 -4.37 14.77
C PHE A 457 -9.94 -3.36 13.61
N SER A 458 -9.10 -3.47 12.58
CA SER A 458 -9.12 -2.52 11.48
C SER A 458 -10.37 -2.64 10.59
N LYS A 459 -10.96 -3.83 10.41
CA LYS A 459 -12.21 -4.01 9.64
C LYS A 459 -13.43 -3.54 10.41
N ASP A 460 -13.45 -3.79 11.71
CA ASP A 460 -14.55 -3.34 12.57
C ASP A 460 -14.66 -1.82 12.57
N GLU A 461 -13.52 -1.11 12.65
CA GLU A 461 -13.48 0.34 12.53
C GLU A 461 -14.00 0.85 11.16
N ILE A 462 -13.74 0.14 10.05
CA ILE A 462 -14.29 0.50 8.75
C ILE A 462 -15.81 0.34 8.71
N ILE A 463 -16.33 -0.76 9.26
CA ILE A 463 -17.77 -1.01 9.32
C ILE A 463 -18.45 0.01 10.24
N SER A 464 -17.78 0.38 11.34
CA SER A 464 -18.23 1.43 12.26
C SER A 464 -18.25 2.81 11.59
N ALA A 465 -17.23 3.14 10.77
CA ALA A 465 -17.22 4.37 9.98
C ALA A 465 -18.40 4.43 8.98
N CYS A 466 -18.72 3.30 8.33
CA CYS A 466 -19.91 3.24 7.46
C CYS A 466 -21.21 3.46 8.26
N ASN A 467 -21.29 2.92 9.49
CA ASN A 467 -22.44 3.10 10.36
C ASN A 467 -22.58 4.54 10.88
N ALA A 468 -21.48 5.26 11.02
CA ALA A 468 -21.44 6.65 11.45
C ALA A 468 -21.98 7.62 10.37
N LEU A 469 -21.91 7.25 9.07
CA LEU A 469 -22.48 8.06 8.00
C LEU A 469 -24.01 8.12 8.14
N PRO A 470 -24.61 9.32 8.26
CA PRO A 470 -26.05 9.47 8.42
C PRO A 470 -26.87 8.96 7.22
N GLY A 471 -28.06 8.47 7.47
CA GLY A 471 -29.02 8.11 6.44
C GLY A 471 -28.96 6.68 5.94
N VAL A 472 -29.69 6.42 4.85
CA VAL A 472 -29.80 5.07 4.24
C VAL A 472 -28.52 4.61 3.61
N GLU A 473 -27.72 5.54 3.11
CA GLU A 473 -26.45 5.27 2.44
C GLU A 473 -25.45 4.58 3.38
N GLY A 474 -25.23 5.14 4.57
CA GLY A 474 -24.33 4.56 5.56
C GLY A 474 -24.75 3.14 5.96
N GLN A 475 -26.06 2.91 6.14
CA GLN A 475 -26.57 1.57 6.45
C GLN A 475 -26.38 0.60 5.28
N ALA A 476 -26.61 1.02 4.04
CA ALA A 476 -26.39 0.18 2.86
C ALA A 476 -24.92 -0.22 2.73
N LEU A 477 -23.98 0.73 2.84
CA LEU A 477 -22.56 0.49 2.78
C LEU A 477 -22.10 -0.45 3.92
N LYS A 478 -22.58 -0.23 5.15
CA LYS A 478 -22.32 -1.13 6.28
C LYS A 478 -22.68 -2.58 5.97
N TRP A 479 -23.89 -2.83 5.46
CA TRP A 479 -24.33 -4.19 5.17
C TRP A 479 -23.57 -4.82 4.00
N ILE A 480 -23.23 -4.05 2.96
CA ILE A 480 -22.40 -4.52 1.85
C ILE A 480 -21.01 -4.94 2.40
N MET A 481 -20.38 -4.08 3.21
CA MET A 481 -19.06 -4.35 3.76
C MET A 481 -19.08 -5.55 4.72
N THR A 482 -20.12 -5.71 5.53
CA THR A 482 -20.31 -6.89 6.39
C THR A 482 -20.43 -8.18 5.57
N LEU A 483 -21.21 -8.15 4.49
CA LEU A 483 -21.33 -9.29 3.57
C LEU A 483 -19.99 -9.66 2.94
N VAL A 484 -19.24 -8.67 2.47
CA VAL A 484 -17.91 -8.86 1.87
C VAL A 484 -16.92 -9.40 2.91
N ALA A 485 -17.02 -9.05 4.20
CA ALA A 485 -16.22 -9.65 5.26
C ALA A 485 -16.48 -11.17 5.38
N GLY A 486 -17.76 -11.58 5.37
CA GLY A 486 -18.12 -12.99 5.35
C GLY A 486 -17.60 -13.75 4.13
N MET A 487 -17.72 -13.15 2.94
CA MET A 487 -17.15 -13.70 1.70
C MET A 487 -15.61 -13.84 1.78
N THR A 488 -14.93 -12.87 2.41
CA THR A 488 -13.48 -12.92 2.63
C THR A 488 -13.08 -14.11 3.47
N ALA A 489 -13.77 -14.35 4.57
CA ALA A 489 -13.54 -15.53 5.41
C ALA A 489 -13.76 -16.82 4.60
N PHE A 490 -14.86 -16.90 3.85
CA PHE A 490 -15.19 -18.08 3.05
C PHE A 490 -14.08 -18.44 2.04
N TYR A 491 -13.67 -17.49 1.17
CA TYR A 491 -12.70 -17.84 0.13
C TYR A 491 -11.29 -18.08 0.68
N MET A 492 -10.89 -17.41 1.77
CA MET A 492 -9.58 -17.61 2.39
C MET A 492 -9.48 -18.98 3.08
N PHE A 493 -10.49 -19.37 3.87
CA PHE A 493 -10.50 -20.68 4.50
C PHE A 493 -10.68 -21.81 3.49
N ARG A 494 -11.48 -21.61 2.44
CA ARG A 494 -11.56 -22.57 1.33
C ARG A 494 -10.17 -22.80 0.70
N LEU A 495 -9.41 -21.73 0.46
CA LEU A 495 -8.06 -21.83 -0.08
C LEU A 495 -7.13 -22.59 0.89
N TYR A 496 -7.16 -22.23 2.17
CA TYR A 496 -6.36 -22.87 3.23
C TYR A 496 -6.63 -24.37 3.32
N TYR A 497 -7.89 -24.77 3.43
CA TYR A 497 -8.25 -26.17 3.57
C TYR A 497 -7.88 -27.01 2.35
N VAL A 498 -8.07 -26.50 1.14
CA VAL A 498 -7.70 -27.21 -0.08
C VAL A 498 -6.18 -27.43 -0.16
N ILE A 499 -5.37 -26.43 0.22
CA ILE A 499 -3.92 -26.50 0.13
C ILE A 499 -3.32 -27.41 1.23
N PHE A 500 -3.75 -27.25 2.46
CA PHE A 500 -3.07 -27.89 3.59
C PHE A 500 -3.75 -29.16 4.07
N TRP A 501 -5.07 -29.29 3.91
CA TRP A 501 -5.87 -30.40 4.45
C TRP A 501 -6.61 -31.21 3.38
N GLY A 502 -6.59 -30.78 2.12
CA GLY A 502 -7.15 -31.56 1.01
C GLY A 502 -6.40 -32.85 0.76
N GLU A 503 -6.94 -33.67 -0.14
CA GLU A 503 -6.27 -34.90 -0.60
C GLU A 503 -4.90 -34.58 -1.19
N SER A 504 -3.88 -35.32 -0.76
CA SER A 504 -2.51 -35.08 -1.20
C SER A 504 -2.30 -35.52 -2.63
N TYR A 505 -2.06 -34.58 -3.51
CA TYR A 505 -1.73 -34.87 -4.92
C TYR A 505 -0.37 -35.60 -5.05
N TYR A 506 0.56 -35.36 -4.12
CA TYR A 506 1.84 -36.08 -4.05
C TYR A 506 1.65 -37.56 -3.76
N GLU A 507 0.74 -37.91 -2.83
CA GLU A 507 0.48 -39.32 -2.43
C GLU A 507 -0.24 -40.10 -3.55
N GLN A 508 -0.91 -39.42 -4.49
CA GLN A 508 -1.59 -40.06 -5.64
C GLN A 508 -0.61 -40.44 -6.77
N ASP A 509 0.51 -39.75 -6.92
CA ASP A 509 1.51 -40.03 -7.96
C ASP A 509 2.95 -39.80 -7.44
N PRO A 510 3.41 -40.69 -6.52
CA PRO A 510 4.70 -40.52 -5.86
C PRO A 510 5.91 -40.76 -6.77
N GLU A 511 5.77 -41.47 -7.90
CA GLU A 511 6.89 -41.82 -8.78
C GLU A 511 7.35 -40.63 -9.64
N ASN A 512 6.45 -39.70 -9.95
CA ASN A 512 6.72 -38.56 -10.82
C ASN A 512 6.96 -37.23 -10.06
N ARG A 513 7.03 -37.25 -8.71
CA ARG A 513 7.08 -36.03 -7.92
C ARG A 513 8.03 -36.11 -6.76
N ARG A 514 8.72 -35.00 -6.53
CA ARG A 514 9.53 -34.83 -5.32
C ARG A 514 8.62 -34.73 -4.09
N ARG A 515 9.03 -35.37 -3.01
CA ARG A 515 8.38 -35.22 -1.71
C ARG A 515 8.43 -33.77 -1.28
N PRO A 516 7.28 -33.12 -0.97
CA PRO A 516 7.27 -31.77 -0.44
C PRO A 516 8.10 -31.66 0.84
N GLN A 517 8.70 -30.51 1.06
CA GLN A 517 9.47 -30.19 2.27
C GLN A 517 9.35 -28.72 2.61
N GLU A 518 9.70 -28.33 3.85
CA GLU A 518 9.69 -26.93 4.24
C GLU A 518 10.78 -26.14 3.50
N VAL A 519 10.50 -24.88 3.22
CA VAL A 519 11.45 -23.95 2.60
C VAL A 519 12.59 -23.59 3.55
N PRO A 520 13.78 -23.16 3.05
CA PRO A 520 14.91 -22.82 3.91
C PRO A 520 14.62 -21.60 4.81
N PHE A 521 15.40 -21.47 5.90
CA PHE A 521 15.26 -20.40 6.90
C PHE A 521 15.16 -18.99 6.30
N VAL A 522 15.95 -18.70 5.26
CA VAL A 522 15.94 -17.41 4.56
C VAL A 522 14.56 -17.08 4.00
N MET A 523 13.74 -18.08 3.69
CA MET A 523 12.37 -17.88 3.23
C MET A 523 11.36 -17.90 4.37
N TRP A 524 11.42 -18.89 5.28
CA TRP A 524 10.42 -18.97 6.34
C TRP A 524 10.63 -17.95 7.48
N GLY A 525 11.86 -17.46 7.69
CA GLY A 525 12.13 -16.41 8.68
C GLY A 525 11.28 -15.14 8.50
N PRO A 526 11.27 -14.53 7.30
CA PRO A 526 10.35 -13.45 6.95
C PRO A 526 8.86 -13.77 7.16
N LEU A 527 8.43 -15.02 6.91
CA LEU A 527 7.04 -15.43 7.15
C LEU A 527 6.69 -15.36 8.63
N VAL A 528 7.55 -15.88 9.50
CA VAL A 528 7.33 -15.84 10.96
C VAL A 528 7.32 -14.41 11.47
N PHE A 529 8.23 -13.56 10.99
CA PHE A 529 8.28 -12.16 11.37
C PHE A 529 6.97 -11.42 11.02
N LEU A 530 6.50 -11.57 9.77
CA LEU A 530 5.23 -10.97 9.34
C LEU A 530 4.02 -11.58 10.04
N ALA A 531 4.06 -12.86 10.40
CA ALA A 531 3.00 -13.53 11.16
C ALA A 531 2.86 -12.93 12.57
N ILE A 532 3.98 -12.69 13.26
CA ILE A 532 3.98 -12.04 14.58
C ILE A 532 3.34 -10.65 14.49
N ILE A 533 3.73 -9.83 13.50
CA ILE A 533 3.14 -8.49 13.33
C ILE A 533 1.65 -8.61 12.98
N SER A 534 1.24 -9.58 12.15
CA SER A 534 -0.17 -9.80 11.79
C SER A 534 -1.05 -10.18 12.99
N ILE A 535 -0.46 -10.71 14.06
CA ILE A 535 -1.15 -10.94 15.34
C ILE A 535 -1.19 -9.65 16.16
N THR A 536 -0.04 -8.99 16.34
CA THR A 536 0.15 -7.93 17.35
C THR A 536 -0.23 -6.54 16.88
N ALA A 537 -0.22 -6.28 15.58
CA ALA A 537 -0.45 -4.93 15.02
C ALA A 537 -1.83 -4.35 15.35
N GLY A 538 -2.82 -5.20 15.63
CA GLY A 538 -4.16 -4.78 16.04
C GLY A 538 -4.23 -4.19 17.45
N TRP A 539 -3.24 -4.45 18.30
CA TRP A 539 -3.19 -3.96 19.69
C TRP A 539 -2.48 -2.61 19.82
N ILE A 540 -1.94 -2.10 18.72
CA ILE A 540 -1.36 -0.76 18.68
C ILE A 540 -2.51 0.26 18.76
N PRO A 541 -2.46 1.26 19.65
CA PRO A 541 -3.45 2.32 19.70
C PRO A 541 -3.28 3.27 18.50
N PHE A 542 -3.68 2.79 17.33
CA PHE A 542 -3.37 3.40 16.03
C PHE A 542 -3.93 4.83 15.91
N GLY A 543 -5.10 5.06 16.47
CA GLY A 543 -5.72 6.38 16.51
C GLY A 543 -4.91 7.45 17.24
N HIS A 544 -4.00 7.06 18.16
CA HIS A 544 -3.08 8.00 18.78
C HIS A 544 -2.02 8.55 17.82
N PHE A 545 -1.66 7.79 16.80
CA PHE A 545 -0.58 8.15 15.87
C PHE A 545 -1.11 8.69 14.55
N VAL A 546 -2.19 8.11 14.05
CA VAL A 546 -2.77 8.46 12.74
C VAL A 546 -4.25 8.73 12.89
N SER A 547 -4.60 10.00 12.92
CA SER A 547 -5.98 10.46 12.97
C SER A 547 -6.18 11.62 12.01
N ALA A 548 -7.40 11.90 11.63
CA ALA A 548 -7.74 12.96 10.69
C ALA A 548 -7.34 14.35 11.18
N ASN A 549 -7.36 14.56 12.48
CA ASN A 549 -7.06 15.83 13.14
C ASN A 549 -5.73 15.84 13.89
N GLY A 550 -4.96 14.76 13.85
CA GLY A 550 -3.71 14.62 14.60
C GLY A 550 -3.90 14.48 16.12
N LEU A 551 -5.11 14.56 16.65
CA LEU A 551 -5.42 14.33 18.06
C LEU A 551 -5.49 12.82 18.35
N SER A 552 -5.27 12.45 19.62
CA SER A 552 -5.43 11.05 20.01
C SER A 552 -6.88 10.60 19.91
N TYR A 553 -7.08 9.42 19.38
CA TYR A 553 -8.37 8.77 19.27
C TYR A 553 -8.27 7.37 19.86
N ASP A 554 -9.09 7.09 20.85
CA ASP A 554 -9.17 5.77 21.46
C ASP A 554 -10.06 4.87 20.61
N ILE A 555 -9.54 3.71 20.22
CA ILE A 555 -10.30 2.69 19.54
C ILE A 555 -11.25 2.07 20.56
N HIS A 556 -12.53 2.33 20.41
CA HIS A 556 -13.55 1.66 21.21
C HIS A 556 -13.77 0.25 20.67
N LEU A 557 -13.35 -0.75 21.44
CA LEU A 557 -13.59 -2.17 21.19
C LEU A 557 -15.01 -2.57 21.59
#